data_4a0f9340badb4ba458ba56c7200b4684
#
_entry.id   4a0f9340badb4ba458ba56c7200b4684
#
_cell.length_a   1.000
_cell.length_b   1.000
_cell.length_c   1.000
_cell.angle_alpha   90.00
_cell.angle_beta   90.00
_cell.angle_gamma   90.00
#
_symmetry.space_group_name_H-M   'P 1'
#
loop_
_entity.id
_entity.type
_entity.pdbx_description
1 polymer ?
#
loop_
_entity_poly.entity_id
_entity_poly.type
_entity_poly.pdbx_seq_one_letter_code
_entity_poly.pdbx_strand_id
1 'polypeptide(L)'
;MASDPSICYGLDMMENSTKPSLKIILAAPRGFCAGVDRAIQIVEKAIEKYGSPVYVRHEIVHNKYVVDGLRAKGAVFVEELSEIPDDGQPVIFSAHGVAKAVPELARARQMFFIDATCPLVTKVHNEAEQHFHLGRLVILVGHGGHPEVIGTMGQLPFGAVCLVETLADVEKLELPLGTSVAYCTQTTLSLDDTASIVDALKQKFPAIVGPQKDDICYATTNRQAAVKEIAPKVEALFVIGSPNSSNSNRLVEVAKNYGCPSAFLVQGAADIPWDQISTVSALGLTAGASAPEVLVKEVIAELRTKYDVKVEENVLVKENILFNIPRILRDEEECSVHSSQSSVA
;
A
#
# COMPACT_ATOMS: atom_id res chain seq x y z
N MET A 1 40.08 12.24 -75.41
CA MET A 1 40.69 12.34 -74.06
C MET A 1 39.54 12.28 -73.06
N ALA A 2 39.36 11.13 -72.50
CA ALA A 2 38.23 10.81 -71.59
C ALA A 2 38.69 11.04 -70.18
N SER A 3 37.91 11.75 -69.40
CA SER A 3 38.03 11.91 -67.97
C SER A 3 37.01 11.05 -67.31
N ASP A 4 37.48 10.14 -66.44
CA ASP A 4 36.78 9.16 -65.64
C ASP A 4 36.15 9.86 -64.41
N PRO A 5 34.87 9.66 -64.06
CA PRO A 5 34.31 10.09 -62.82
C PRO A 5 34.30 8.94 -61.79
N SER A 6 35.18 9.06 -60.84
CA SER A 6 35.23 8.21 -59.66
C SER A 6 33.91 8.19 -58.92
N ILE A 7 33.25 7.04 -58.87
CA ILE A 7 32.08 6.75 -58.06
C ILE A 7 32.50 6.58 -56.59
N CYS A 8 32.19 7.58 -55.73
CA CYS A 8 32.25 7.43 -54.31
C CYS A 8 31.05 6.57 -53.82
N TYR A 9 31.30 5.33 -53.51
CA TYR A 9 30.37 4.55 -52.71
C TYR A 9 30.38 5.08 -51.25
N GLY A 10 29.36 5.85 -50.92
CA GLY A 10 29.03 6.10 -49.50
C GLY A 10 28.62 4.79 -48.87
N LEU A 11 29.46 4.27 -47.99
CA LEU A 11 29.08 3.25 -47.02
C LEU A 11 28.17 3.91 -46.04
N ASP A 12 26.86 3.75 -46.24
CA ASP A 12 25.87 3.88 -45.15
C ASP A 12 26.19 2.81 -44.12
N MET A 13 26.99 3.17 -43.14
CA MET A 13 27.11 2.39 -41.89
C MET A 13 25.77 2.52 -41.17
N MET A 14 24.84 1.63 -41.47
CA MET A 14 23.75 1.31 -40.55
C MET A 14 24.41 0.85 -39.26
N GLU A 15 24.53 1.75 -38.30
CA GLU A 15 24.75 1.38 -36.90
C GLU A 15 23.58 0.51 -36.49
N ASN A 16 23.78 -0.80 -36.55
CA ASN A 16 22.91 -1.79 -35.99
C ASN A 16 23.16 -1.75 -34.46
N SER A 17 22.68 -0.68 -33.80
CA SER A 17 22.73 -0.53 -32.37
C SER A 17 21.82 -1.60 -31.75
N THR A 18 22.37 -2.78 -31.55
CA THR A 18 21.70 -3.83 -30.79
C THR A 18 21.60 -3.35 -29.36
N LYS A 19 20.38 -3.08 -28.91
CA LYS A 19 20.10 -2.71 -27.52
C LYS A 19 20.71 -3.76 -26.58
N PRO A 20 21.31 -3.36 -25.45
CA PRO A 20 21.78 -4.29 -24.44
C PRO A 20 20.64 -5.15 -23.93
N SER A 21 20.92 -6.42 -23.65
CA SER A 21 19.92 -7.35 -23.11
C SER A 21 19.64 -7.05 -21.65
N LEU A 22 18.36 -7.02 -21.25
CA LEU A 22 17.91 -6.86 -19.88
C LEU A 22 16.88 -7.93 -19.53
N LYS A 23 17.19 -8.78 -18.54
CA LYS A 23 16.24 -9.71 -17.96
C LYS A 23 15.46 -9.01 -16.83
N ILE A 24 14.14 -8.96 -16.92
CA ILE A 24 13.27 -8.50 -15.83
C ILE A 24 12.68 -9.71 -15.12
N ILE A 25 12.89 -9.81 -13.79
CA ILE A 25 12.20 -10.75 -12.92
C ILE A 25 11.07 -9.99 -12.23
N LEU A 26 9.84 -10.30 -12.63
CA LEU A 26 8.63 -9.65 -12.16
C LEU A 26 8.05 -10.42 -10.98
N ALA A 27 8.08 -9.82 -9.78
CA ALA A 27 7.53 -10.45 -8.59
C ALA A 27 6.00 -10.53 -8.62
N ALA A 28 5.44 -11.65 -8.18
CA ALA A 28 4.00 -11.79 -7.98
C ALA A 28 3.72 -12.52 -6.63
N PRO A 29 2.75 -12.05 -5.83
CA PRO A 29 1.83 -10.96 -6.12
C PRO A 29 2.49 -9.57 -6.02
N ARG A 30 1.92 -8.61 -6.74
CA ARG A 30 2.28 -7.20 -6.75
C ARG A 30 1.05 -6.32 -6.99
N GLY A 31 1.21 -5.02 -6.86
CA GLY A 31 0.15 -4.06 -7.18
C GLY A 31 -1.05 -4.13 -6.23
N PHE A 32 -2.20 -3.69 -6.67
CA PHE A 32 -3.39 -3.51 -5.83
C PHE A 32 -3.72 -4.73 -4.99
N CYS A 33 -4.02 -4.49 -3.69
CA CYS A 33 -4.62 -5.48 -2.81
C CYS A 33 -6.13 -5.28 -2.74
N ALA A 34 -6.87 -6.26 -2.21
CA ALA A 34 -8.33 -6.20 -2.10
C ALA A 34 -8.83 -4.98 -1.30
N GLY A 35 -8.08 -4.52 -0.28
CA GLY A 35 -8.42 -3.33 0.50
C GLY A 35 -8.34 -2.04 -0.30
N VAL A 36 -7.28 -1.90 -1.08
CA VAL A 36 -7.05 -0.76 -1.99
C VAL A 36 -8.07 -0.74 -3.11
N ASP A 37 -8.26 -1.87 -3.79
CA ASP A 37 -9.22 -2.00 -4.88
C ASP A 37 -10.64 -1.64 -4.41
N ARG A 38 -11.07 -2.18 -3.27
CA ARG A 38 -12.35 -1.82 -2.64
C ARG A 38 -12.46 -0.32 -2.36
N ALA A 39 -11.43 0.33 -1.83
CA ALA A 39 -11.49 1.73 -1.49
C ALA A 39 -11.62 2.63 -2.73
N ILE A 40 -10.92 2.29 -3.81
CA ILE A 40 -11.03 2.98 -5.10
C ILE A 40 -12.43 2.80 -5.68
N GLN A 41 -12.95 1.57 -5.70
CA GLN A 41 -14.31 1.28 -6.17
C GLN A 41 -15.38 2.05 -5.39
N ILE A 42 -15.22 2.22 -4.07
CA ILE A 42 -16.14 3.01 -3.25
C ILE A 42 -16.21 4.46 -3.74
N VAL A 43 -15.08 5.09 -4.04
CA VAL A 43 -15.07 6.48 -4.56
C VAL A 43 -15.70 6.54 -5.95
N GLU A 44 -15.34 5.63 -6.85
CA GLU A 44 -15.88 5.57 -8.21
C GLU A 44 -17.40 5.37 -8.22
N LYS A 45 -17.89 4.39 -7.45
CA LYS A 45 -19.32 4.12 -7.29
C LYS A 45 -20.08 5.26 -6.61
N ALA A 46 -19.45 5.96 -5.68
CA ALA A 46 -20.06 7.14 -5.06
C ALA A 46 -20.20 8.29 -6.07
N ILE A 47 -19.19 8.54 -6.91
CA ILE A 47 -19.28 9.54 -8.00
C ILE A 47 -20.37 9.15 -9.00
N GLU A 48 -20.44 7.87 -9.38
CA GLU A 48 -21.46 7.36 -10.29
C GLU A 48 -22.88 7.56 -9.72
N LYS A 49 -23.07 7.26 -8.43
CA LYS A 49 -24.39 7.27 -7.78
C LYS A 49 -24.87 8.65 -7.37
N TYR A 50 -23.98 9.49 -6.86
CA TYR A 50 -24.34 10.79 -6.25
C TYR A 50 -23.93 12.00 -7.10
N GLY A 51 -23.14 11.77 -8.16
CA GLY A 51 -22.56 12.84 -8.97
C GLY A 51 -21.32 13.47 -8.31
N SER A 52 -20.75 14.45 -9.00
CA SER A 52 -19.63 15.25 -8.49
C SER A 52 -20.15 16.54 -7.82
N PRO A 53 -19.46 17.02 -6.77
CA PRO A 53 -18.27 16.46 -6.15
C PRO A 53 -18.59 15.31 -5.17
N VAL A 54 -17.62 14.41 -4.99
CA VAL A 54 -17.57 13.48 -3.86
C VAL A 54 -16.32 13.82 -3.05
N TYR A 55 -16.50 14.12 -1.77
CA TYR A 55 -15.37 14.47 -0.92
C TYR A 55 -14.66 13.23 -0.39
N VAL A 56 -13.34 13.29 -0.32
CA VAL A 56 -12.52 12.20 0.25
C VAL A 56 -11.59 12.79 1.29
N ARG A 57 -11.73 12.36 2.55
CA ARG A 57 -10.87 12.83 3.63
C ARG A 57 -9.55 12.09 3.59
N HIS A 58 -8.45 12.84 3.41
CA HIS A 58 -7.09 12.37 3.10
C HIS A 58 -7.03 11.63 1.75
N GLU A 59 -5.85 11.23 1.32
CA GLU A 59 -5.71 10.35 0.16
C GLU A 59 -6.44 9.03 0.43
N ILE A 60 -7.25 8.58 -0.54
CA ILE A 60 -7.98 7.31 -0.40
C ILE A 60 -7.02 6.13 -0.19
N VAL A 61 -5.89 6.17 -0.85
CA VAL A 61 -4.72 5.31 -0.73
C VAL A 61 -3.48 6.12 -1.10
N HIS A 62 -2.31 5.75 -0.59
CA HIS A 62 -1.04 6.44 -0.86
C HIS A 62 -0.52 6.11 -2.27
N ASN A 63 -1.11 6.72 -3.29
CA ASN A 63 -0.65 6.65 -4.67
C ASN A 63 -1.14 7.86 -5.47
N LYS A 64 -0.20 8.68 -5.93
CA LYS A 64 -0.50 9.91 -6.68
C LYS A 64 -1.30 9.64 -7.96
N TYR A 65 -0.97 8.61 -8.73
CA TYR A 65 -1.68 8.25 -9.96
C TYR A 65 -3.15 7.95 -9.69
N VAL A 66 -3.44 7.21 -8.61
CA VAL A 66 -4.81 6.89 -8.19
C VAL A 66 -5.55 8.14 -7.76
N VAL A 67 -4.93 8.97 -6.90
CA VAL A 67 -5.53 10.22 -6.40
C VAL A 67 -5.84 11.17 -7.56
N ASP A 68 -4.91 11.36 -8.49
CA ASP A 68 -5.12 12.24 -9.63
C ASP A 68 -6.18 11.68 -10.60
N GLY A 69 -6.22 10.37 -10.80
CA GLY A 69 -7.27 9.70 -11.57
C GLY A 69 -8.67 9.90 -10.98
N LEU A 70 -8.81 9.83 -9.66
CA LEU A 70 -10.09 10.06 -8.98
C LEU A 70 -10.46 11.55 -8.97
N ARG A 71 -9.50 12.48 -8.84
CA ARG A 71 -9.74 13.92 -9.02
C ARG A 71 -10.31 14.22 -10.41
N ALA A 72 -9.74 13.65 -11.44
CA ALA A 72 -10.22 13.81 -12.82
C ALA A 72 -11.66 13.28 -13.01
N LYS A 73 -12.11 12.34 -12.18
CA LYS A 73 -13.49 11.80 -12.17
C LYS A 73 -14.45 12.62 -11.32
N GLY A 74 -13.96 13.60 -10.52
CA GLY A 74 -14.80 14.48 -9.70
C GLY A 74 -14.70 14.26 -8.19
N ALA A 75 -13.70 13.49 -7.71
CA ALA A 75 -13.38 13.44 -6.29
C ALA A 75 -12.66 14.72 -5.84
N VAL A 76 -13.02 15.24 -4.67
CA VAL A 76 -12.37 16.38 -4.02
C VAL A 76 -11.72 15.89 -2.74
N PHE A 77 -10.39 15.92 -2.70
CA PHE A 77 -9.63 15.49 -1.53
C PHE A 77 -9.45 16.65 -0.56
N VAL A 78 -9.78 16.43 0.71
CA VAL A 78 -9.68 17.38 1.81
C VAL A 78 -8.91 16.77 2.97
N GLU A 79 -8.25 17.62 3.76
CA GLU A 79 -7.57 17.17 4.98
C GLU A 79 -8.54 17.07 6.14
N GLU A 80 -9.41 18.10 6.32
CA GLU A 80 -10.34 18.15 7.44
C GLU A 80 -11.79 18.30 6.98
N LEU A 81 -12.72 17.76 7.78
CA LEU A 81 -14.15 17.86 7.49
C LEU A 81 -14.63 19.31 7.41
N SER A 82 -13.97 20.24 8.12
CA SER A 82 -14.30 21.67 8.10
C SER A 82 -14.14 22.33 6.73
N GLU A 83 -13.37 21.74 5.83
CA GLU A 83 -13.18 22.24 4.46
C GLU A 83 -14.36 21.89 3.53
N ILE A 84 -15.24 20.98 3.96
CA ILE A 84 -16.37 20.50 3.17
C ILE A 84 -17.56 21.44 3.40
N PRO A 85 -18.15 22.02 2.33
CA PRO A 85 -19.37 22.82 2.44
C PRO A 85 -20.59 21.95 2.81
N ASP A 86 -21.65 22.59 3.30
CA ASP A 86 -22.93 21.91 3.61
C ASP A 86 -23.79 21.78 2.34
N ASP A 87 -23.30 21.05 1.35
CA ASP A 87 -23.95 20.84 0.04
C ASP A 87 -24.67 19.48 -0.07
N GLY A 88 -24.62 18.67 1.00
CA GLY A 88 -25.28 17.37 1.06
C GLY A 88 -24.55 16.26 0.30
N GLN A 89 -23.39 16.55 -0.29
CA GLN A 89 -22.59 15.54 -1.00
C GLN A 89 -21.88 14.59 -0.03
N PRO A 90 -21.62 13.33 -0.45
CA PRO A 90 -20.99 12.34 0.42
C PRO A 90 -19.53 12.69 0.71
N VAL A 91 -19.09 12.36 1.93
CA VAL A 91 -17.67 12.31 2.29
C VAL A 91 -17.25 10.86 2.51
N ILE A 92 -16.09 10.47 1.96
CA ILE A 92 -15.52 9.14 2.08
C ILE A 92 -14.31 9.19 2.99
N PHE A 93 -14.26 8.31 3.98
CA PHE A 93 -13.08 8.10 4.82
C PHE A 93 -12.14 7.12 4.14
N SER A 94 -10.83 7.40 4.20
CA SER A 94 -9.82 6.64 3.45
C SER A 94 -9.65 5.18 3.93
N ALA A 95 -8.97 4.39 3.12
CA ALA A 95 -8.67 2.98 3.43
C ALA A 95 -7.87 2.78 4.73
N HIS A 96 -7.14 3.82 5.15
CA HIS A 96 -6.28 3.79 6.35
C HIS A 96 -7.06 3.78 7.67
N GLY A 97 -8.36 4.06 7.63
CA GLY A 97 -9.19 4.25 8.82
C GLY A 97 -9.06 5.65 9.42
N VAL A 98 -9.96 5.97 10.32
CA VAL A 98 -10.04 7.27 10.99
C VAL A 98 -10.27 7.10 12.49
N ALA A 99 -9.84 8.09 13.29
CA ALA A 99 -10.17 8.16 14.71
C ALA A 99 -11.69 8.27 14.92
N LYS A 100 -12.21 7.75 16.02
CA LYS A 100 -13.67 7.80 16.38
C LYS A 100 -14.26 9.21 16.34
N ALA A 101 -13.48 10.20 16.70
CA ALA A 101 -13.91 11.60 16.67
C ALA A 101 -14.33 12.08 15.27
N VAL A 102 -13.76 11.49 14.18
CA VAL A 102 -14.07 11.91 12.81
C VAL A 102 -15.51 11.57 12.40
N PRO A 103 -15.99 10.32 12.49
CA PRO A 103 -17.39 10.00 12.22
C PRO A 103 -18.35 10.64 13.23
N GLU A 104 -17.93 10.90 14.47
CA GLU A 104 -18.74 11.65 15.44
C GLU A 104 -18.95 13.10 15.00
N LEU A 105 -17.88 13.76 14.55
CA LEU A 105 -17.95 15.12 14.00
C LEU A 105 -18.80 15.17 12.73
N ALA A 106 -18.65 14.19 11.83
CA ALA A 106 -19.47 14.09 10.62
C ALA A 106 -20.96 13.96 10.97
N ARG A 107 -21.33 13.13 11.94
CA ARG A 107 -22.72 13.03 12.43
C ARG A 107 -23.23 14.33 13.06
N ALA A 108 -22.41 14.99 13.88
CA ALA A 108 -22.77 16.26 14.51
C ALA A 108 -23.05 17.37 13.45
N ARG A 109 -22.34 17.31 12.30
CA ARG A 109 -22.57 18.18 11.14
C ARG A 109 -23.66 17.67 10.20
N GLN A 110 -24.32 16.57 10.52
CA GLN A 110 -25.33 15.92 9.67
C GLN A 110 -24.80 15.55 8.26
N MET A 111 -23.50 15.29 8.13
CA MET A 111 -22.89 14.90 6.87
C MET A 111 -23.24 13.46 6.53
N PHE A 112 -23.50 13.20 5.26
CA PHE A 112 -23.58 11.84 4.73
C PHE A 112 -22.17 11.33 4.46
N PHE A 113 -21.76 10.27 5.17
CA PHE A 113 -20.41 9.71 4.99
C PHE A 113 -20.44 8.22 4.67
N ILE A 114 -19.41 7.78 3.94
CA ILE A 114 -19.17 6.39 3.56
C ILE A 114 -17.77 6.01 4.06
N ASP A 115 -17.69 4.93 4.82
CA ASP A 115 -16.43 4.44 5.38
C ASP A 115 -15.76 3.44 4.42
N ALA A 116 -14.61 3.83 3.84
CA ALA A 116 -13.80 2.97 2.99
C ALA A 116 -12.66 2.28 3.75
N THR A 117 -12.59 2.37 5.08
CA THR A 117 -11.58 1.70 5.90
C THR A 117 -11.43 0.24 5.48
N CYS A 118 -10.20 -0.19 5.26
CA CYS A 118 -9.90 -1.58 4.92
C CYS A 118 -10.40 -2.51 6.06
N PRO A 119 -11.09 -3.63 5.75
CA PRO A 119 -11.55 -4.56 6.78
C PRO A 119 -10.44 -5.08 7.70
N LEU A 120 -9.19 -5.16 7.20
CA LEU A 120 -8.04 -5.59 8.00
C LEU A 120 -7.57 -4.50 8.96
N VAL A 121 -7.72 -3.23 8.61
CA VAL A 121 -7.51 -2.10 9.53
C VAL A 121 -8.63 -2.05 10.58
N THR A 122 -9.88 -2.25 10.17
CA THR A 122 -11.02 -2.35 11.10
C THR A 122 -10.81 -3.48 12.12
N LYS A 123 -10.19 -4.60 11.72
CA LYS A 123 -9.81 -5.68 12.63
C LYS A 123 -8.89 -5.15 13.74
N VAL A 124 -7.84 -4.41 13.40
CA VAL A 124 -6.89 -3.84 14.37
C VAL A 124 -7.58 -2.85 15.32
N HIS A 125 -8.46 -1.99 14.77
CA HIS A 125 -9.28 -1.07 15.58
C HIS A 125 -10.10 -1.84 16.63
N ASN A 126 -10.83 -2.88 16.20
CA ASN A 126 -11.68 -3.69 17.09
C ASN A 126 -10.85 -4.44 18.14
N GLU A 127 -9.68 -4.96 17.79
CA GLU A 127 -8.79 -5.63 18.73
C GLU A 127 -8.24 -4.66 19.79
N ALA A 128 -7.82 -3.46 19.36
CA ALA A 128 -7.39 -2.43 20.30
C ALA A 128 -8.51 -2.05 21.30
N GLU A 129 -9.73 -1.86 20.80
CA GLU A 129 -10.90 -1.59 21.64
C GLU A 129 -11.20 -2.75 22.60
N GLN A 130 -11.17 -3.97 22.10
CA GLN A 130 -11.41 -5.17 22.94
C GLN A 130 -10.38 -5.27 24.07
N HIS A 131 -9.11 -5.03 23.77
CA HIS A 131 -8.07 -5.03 24.80
C HIS A 131 -8.29 -3.94 25.84
N PHE A 132 -8.65 -2.74 25.42
CA PHE A 132 -8.97 -1.65 26.33
C PHE A 132 -10.16 -1.97 27.23
N HIS A 133 -11.24 -2.53 26.69
CA HIS A 133 -12.41 -2.95 27.49
C HIS A 133 -12.09 -4.07 28.48
N LEU A 134 -11.06 -4.87 28.22
CA LEU A 134 -10.53 -5.88 29.15
C LEU A 134 -9.55 -5.29 30.19
N GLY A 135 -9.43 -3.96 30.25
CA GLY A 135 -8.57 -3.25 31.21
C GLY A 135 -7.08 -3.32 30.88
N ARG A 136 -6.72 -3.57 29.62
CA ARG A 136 -5.33 -3.62 29.15
C ARG A 136 -4.92 -2.29 28.56
N LEU A 137 -3.69 -1.86 28.87
CA LEU A 137 -3.03 -0.82 28.10
C LEU A 137 -2.63 -1.41 26.73
N VAL A 138 -2.89 -0.69 25.64
CA VAL A 138 -2.55 -1.15 24.30
C VAL A 138 -1.20 -0.56 23.89
N ILE A 139 -0.28 -1.39 23.44
CA ILE A 139 0.97 -0.99 22.80
C ILE A 139 0.75 -1.15 21.29
N LEU A 140 0.80 -0.04 20.55
CA LEU A 140 0.69 -0.06 19.10
C LEU A 140 2.09 -0.02 18.49
N VAL A 141 2.48 -1.06 17.78
CA VAL A 141 3.71 -1.06 16.98
C VAL A 141 3.38 -0.46 15.62
N GLY A 142 4.00 0.67 15.28
CA GLY A 142 3.66 1.39 14.05
C GLY A 142 4.51 2.64 13.85
N HIS A 143 4.31 3.36 12.75
CA HIS A 143 5.04 4.59 12.44
C HIS A 143 4.22 5.81 12.84
N GLY A 144 4.79 6.66 13.70
CA GLY A 144 4.18 7.92 14.12
C GLY A 144 3.84 8.81 12.92
N GLY A 145 2.67 9.46 13.00
CA GLY A 145 2.18 10.31 11.91
C GLY A 145 1.51 9.59 10.73
N HIS A 146 1.62 8.26 10.63
CA HIS A 146 0.89 7.51 9.59
C HIS A 146 -0.62 7.52 9.85
N PRO A 147 -1.48 7.76 8.84
CA PRO A 147 -2.94 7.84 9.02
C PRO A 147 -3.54 6.60 9.71
N GLU A 148 -3.09 5.39 9.40
CA GLU A 148 -3.54 4.16 10.05
C GLU A 148 -3.22 4.14 11.55
N VAL A 149 -2.02 4.62 11.92
CA VAL A 149 -1.60 4.70 13.33
C VAL A 149 -2.43 5.74 14.08
N ILE A 150 -2.63 6.93 13.49
CA ILE A 150 -3.50 7.98 14.02
C ILE A 150 -4.93 7.46 14.19
N GLY A 151 -5.45 6.76 13.18
CA GLY A 151 -6.77 6.14 13.19
C GLY A 151 -6.93 5.13 14.32
N THR A 152 -5.96 4.22 14.48
CA THR A 152 -5.97 3.17 15.52
C THR A 152 -5.82 3.77 16.92
N MET A 153 -4.87 4.68 17.13
CA MET A 153 -4.73 5.37 18.42
C MET A 153 -6.00 6.13 18.79
N GLY A 154 -6.66 6.74 17.81
CA GLY A 154 -7.90 7.49 18.01
C GLY A 154 -9.16 6.63 18.22
N GLN A 155 -9.06 5.31 18.26
CA GLN A 155 -10.16 4.44 18.72
C GLN A 155 -10.34 4.48 20.24
N LEU A 156 -9.27 4.81 20.97
CA LEU A 156 -9.23 4.71 22.43
C LEU A 156 -9.07 6.10 23.08
N PRO A 157 -9.43 6.24 24.36
CA PRO A 157 -9.16 7.48 25.10
C PRO A 157 -7.67 7.81 25.14
N PHE A 158 -7.38 9.10 25.26
CA PHE A 158 -6.00 9.57 25.41
C PHE A 158 -5.28 8.85 26.56
N GLY A 159 -4.07 8.37 26.31
CA GLY A 159 -3.26 7.62 27.28
C GLY A 159 -3.55 6.12 27.37
N ALA A 160 -4.56 5.61 26.67
CA ALA A 160 -4.86 4.17 26.63
C ALA A 160 -4.02 3.39 25.60
N VAL A 161 -3.32 4.10 24.70
CA VAL A 161 -2.41 3.53 23.69
C VAL A 161 -1.03 4.15 23.81
N CYS A 162 0.01 3.31 23.84
CA CYS A 162 1.40 3.70 23.73
C CYS A 162 1.92 3.31 22.35
N LEU A 163 2.47 4.27 21.57
CA LEU A 163 3.12 4.00 20.31
C LEU A 163 4.56 3.53 20.54
N VAL A 164 4.96 2.50 19.83
CA VAL A 164 6.32 1.95 19.78
C VAL A 164 6.72 1.82 18.31
N GLU A 165 7.83 2.46 17.92
CA GLU A 165 8.34 2.44 16.56
C GLU A 165 9.60 1.58 16.44
N THR A 166 10.43 1.56 17.50
CA THR A 166 11.76 0.95 17.51
C THR A 166 12.00 0.12 18.76
N LEU A 167 13.07 -0.70 18.73
CA LEU A 167 13.56 -1.41 19.92
C LEU A 167 13.91 -0.45 21.07
N ALA A 168 14.47 0.73 20.75
CA ALA A 168 14.81 1.75 21.75
C ALA A 168 13.56 2.31 22.46
N ASP A 169 12.40 2.35 21.77
CA ASP A 169 11.14 2.74 22.41
C ASP A 169 10.64 1.67 23.37
N VAL A 170 10.82 0.39 23.03
CA VAL A 170 10.53 -0.70 23.98
C VAL A 170 11.38 -0.59 25.23
N GLU A 171 12.68 -0.30 25.10
CA GLU A 171 13.57 -0.12 26.26
C GLU A 171 13.11 1.01 27.18
N LYS A 172 12.67 2.14 26.61
CA LYS A 172 12.21 3.34 27.34
C LYS A 172 10.80 3.21 27.90
N LEU A 173 10.02 2.22 27.46
CA LEU A 173 8.62 2.08 27.88
C LEU A 173 8.54 1.67 29.35
N GLU A 174 8.24 2.61 30.24
CA GLU A 174 8.03 2.37 31.66
C GLU A 174 6.53 2.34 31.98
N LEU A 175 6.06 1.25 32.57
CA LEU A 175 4.68 1.07 32.98
C LEU A 175 4.62 0.73 34.50
N PRO A 176 3.55 1.14 35.21
CA PRO A 176 3.36 0.77 36.59
C PRO A 176 3.35 -0.77 36.79
N LEU A 177 3.89 -1.23 37.91
CA LEU A 177 3.90 -2.66 38.22
C LEU A 177 2.46 -3.24 38.23
N GLY A 178 2.29 -4.37 37.55
CA GLY A 178 0.99 -5.04 37.47
C GLY A 178 0.09 -4.50 36.33
N THR A 179 0.56 -3.55 35.51
CA THR A 179 -0.19 -3.12 34.34
C THR A 179 -0.41 -4.30 33.40
N SER A 180 -1.67 -4.63 33.14
CA SER A 180 -2.03 -5.59 32.09
C SER A 180 -1.85 -4.93 30.72
N VAL A 181 -1.11 -5.56 29.82
CA VAL A 181 -0.75 -5.01 28.53
C VAL A 181 -1.15 -5.93 27.38
N ALA A 182 -1.50 -5.34 26.26
CA ALA A 182 -1.66 -6.02 24.98
C ALA A 182 -0.93 -5.25 23.88
N TYR A 183 -0.64 -5.89 22.77
CA TYR A 183 -0.11 -5.17 21.60
C TYR A 183 -0.95 -5.45 20.35
N CYS A 184 -0.98 -4.45 19.48
CA CYS A 184 -1.44 -4.51 18.10
C CYS A 184 -0.35 -3.95 17.20
N THR A 185 -0.40 -4.21 15.89
CA THR A 185 0.56 -3.66 14.94
C THR A 185 -0.12 -2.97 13.77
N GLN A 186 0.56 -2.00 13.17
CA GLN A 186 0.19 -1.44 11.87
C GLN A 186 0.25 -2.54 10.81
N THR A 187 -0.67 -2.50 9.82
CA THR A 187 -0.84 -3.58 8.84
C THR A 187 0.26 -3.66 7.78
N THR A 188 1.10 -2.64 7.64
CA THR A 188 2.08 -2.48 6.54
C THR A 188 3.54 -2.47 7.00
N LEU A 189 3.84 -3.00 8.18
CA LEU A 189 5.20 -3.06 8.72
C LEU A 189 6.08 -4.13 8.06
N SER A 190 7.38 -4.02 8.28
CA SER A 190 8.32 -5.09 8.03
C SER A 190 8.04 -6.27 8.96
N LEU A 191 7.96 -7.48 8.41
CA LEU A 191 7.75 -8.69 9.20
C LEU A 191 8.91 -8.93 10.17
N ASP A 192 10.15 -8.77 9.69
CA ASP A 192 11.35 -9.07 10.45
C ASP A 192 11.57 -8.05 11.58
N ASP A 193 11.39 -6.75 11.28
CA ASP A 193 11.54 -5.69 12.29
C ASP A 193 10.44 -5.78 13.34
N THR A 194 9.21 -6.05 12.92
CA THR A 194 8.08 -6.23 13.84
C THR A 194 8.28 -7.42 14.75
N ALA A 195 8.79 -8.55 14.23
CA ALA A 195 9.10 -9.72 15.05
C ALA A 195 10.12 -9.36 16.15
N SER A 196 11.17 -8.62 15.81
CA SER A 196 12.19 -8.17 16.76
C SER A 196 11.60 -7.28 17.88
N ILE A 197 10.73 -6.33 17.51
CA ILE A 197 10.05 -5.46 18.49
C ILE A 197 9.10 -6.26 19.38
N VAL A 198 8.31 -7.17 18.81
CA VAL A 198 7.36 -8.02 19.54
C VAL A 198 8.12 -8.96 20.51
N ASP A 199 9.24 -9.51 20.11
CA ASP A 199 10.06 -10.36 20.98
C ASP A 199 10.64 -9.56 22.16
N ALA A 200 11.10 -8.33 21.91
CA ALA A 200 11.54 -7.43 22.98
C ALA A 200 10.39 -7.06 23.93
N LEU A 201 9.17 -6.81 23.42
CA LEU A 201 7.98 -6.56 24.21
C LEU A 201 7.63 -7.78 25.08
N LYS A 202 7.67 -9.00 24.54
CA LYS A 202 7.43 -10.24 25.29
C LYS A 202 8.47 -10.49 26.38
N GLN A 203 9.73 -10.15 26.13
CA GLN A 203 10.79 -10.22 27.14
C GLN A 203 10.55 -9.23 28.29
N LYS A 204 10.16 -8.00 27.94
CA LYS A 204 9.91 -6.93 28.94
C LYS A 204 8.61 -7.14 29.70
N PHE A 205 7.58 -7.63 29.03
CA PHE A 205 6.25 -7.90 29.57
C PHE A 205 5.83 -9.36 29.31
N PRO A 206 6.28 -10.34 30.11
CA PRO A 206 6.04 -11.75 29.82
C PRO A 206 4.56 -12.16 29.73
N ALA A 207 3.64 -11.37 30.33
CA ALA A 207 2.20 -11.60 30.28
C ALA A 207 1.49 -10.77 29.18
N ILE A 208 2.24 -10.14 28.26
CA ILE A 208 1.63 -9.35 27.18
C ILE A 208 0.79 -10.22 26.25
N VAL A 209 -0.39 -9.73 25.90
CA VAL A 209 -1.31 -10.42 25.00
C VAL A 209 -1.17 -9.82 23.59
N GLY A 210 -0.94 -10.66 22.61
CA GLY A 210 -0.90 -10.25 21.21
C GLY A 210 -2.19 -10.55 20.45
N PRO A 211 -2.25 -10.18 19.18
CA PRO A 211 -3.38 -10.47 18.30
C PRO A 211 -3.55 -11.98 18.12
N GLN A 212 -4.80 -12.43 17.98
CA GLN A 212 -5.10 -13.86 17.73
C GLN A 212 -4.64 -14.31 16.34
N LYS A 213 -4.66 -13.40 15.38
CA LYS A 213 -4.11 -13.54 14.02
C LYS A 213 -3.26 -12.31 13.76
N ASP A 214 -2.16 -12.49 13.06
CA ASP A 214 -1.25 -11.39 12.73
C ASP A 214 -2.00 -10.16 12.20
N ASP A 215 -1.61 -8.98 12.65
CA ASP A 215 -2.15 -7.71 12.19
C ASP A 215 -1.53 -7.29 10.87
N ILE A 216 -0.26 -7.67 10.62
CA ILE A 216 0.36 -7.44 9.31
C ILE A 216 -0.47 -8.16 8.26
N CYS A 217 -1.00 -7.40 7.30
CA CYS A 217 -1.98 -7.94 6.38
C CYS A 217 -1.35 -8.90 5.35
N TYR A 218 -2.17 -9.83 4.83
CA TYR A 218 -1.74 -10.81 3.82
C TYR A 218 -1.04 -10.14 2.62
N ALA A 219 -1.52 -8.97 2.20
CA ALA A 219 -0.94 -8.27 1.06
C ALA A 219 0.49 -7.80 1.33
N THR A 220 0.76 -7.31 2.54
CA THR A 220 2.09 -6.94 3.01
C THR A 220 2.97 -8.18 3.10
N THR A 221 2.51 -9.25 3.75
CA THR A 221 3.24 -10.50 3.91
C THR A 221 3.62 -11.10 2.56
N ASN A 222 2.66 -11.24 1.66
CA ASN A 222 2.89 -11.87 0.36
C ASN A 222 3.84 -11.06 -0.52
N ARG A 223 3.72 -9.72 -0.55
CA ARG A 223 4.61 -8.87 -1.35
C ARG A 223 6.03 -8.87 -0.80
N GLN A 224 6.21 -8.83 0.52
CA GLN A 224 7.53 -8.96 1.14
C GLN A 224 8.16 -10.34 0.82
N ALA A 225 7.40 -11.42 0.92
CA ALA A 225 7.86 -12.76 0.57
C ALA A 225 8.27 -12.85 -0.92
N ALA A 226 7.48 -12.27 -1.83
CA ALA A 226 7.79 -12.24 -3.25
C ALA A 226 9.07 -11.43 -3.56
N VAL A 227 9.31 -10.33 -2.85
CA VAL A 227 10.55 -9.55 -2.96
C VAL A 227 11.73 -10.33 -2.41
N LYS A 228 11.61 -10.97 -1.25
CA LYS A 228 12.67 -11.82 -0.65
C LYS A 228 13.11 -12.91 -1.61
N GLU A 229 12.18 -13.50 -2.36
CA GLU A 229 12.46 -14.56 -3.32
C GLU A 229 13.27 -14.09 -4.53
N ILE A 230 13.01 -12.86 -5.04
CA ILE A 230 13.68 -12.35 -6.24
C ILE A 230 14.94 -11.51 -5.95
N ALA A 231 15.01 -10.87 -4.78
CA ALA A 231 16.09 -9.93 -4.42
C ALA A 231 17.50 -10.51 -4.62
N PRO A 232 17.82 -11.76 -4.22
CA PRO A 232 19.16 -12.33 -4.42
C PRO A 232 19.46 -12.73 -5.88
N LYS A 233 18.49 -12.65 -6.78
CA LYS A 233 18.59 -13.08 -8.18
C LYS A 233 18.79 -11.90 -9.15
N VAL A 234 18.83 -10.66 -8.64
CA VAL A 234 18.84 -9.43 -9.45
C VAL A 234 19.93 -8.46 -8.95
N GLU A 235 20.45 -7.64 -9.87
CA GLU A 235 21.47 -6.64 -9.59
C GLU A 235 20.87 -5.32 -9.13
N ALA A 236 19.66 -5.03 -9.61
CA ALA A 236 18.85 -3.89 -9.16
C ALA A 236 17.40 -4.31 -9.03
N LEU A 237 16.60 -3.58 -8.22
CA LEU A 237 15.18 -3.85 -8.03
C LEU A 237 14.40 -2.53 -7.98
N PHE A 238 13.36 -2.44 -8.79
CA PHE A 238 12.40 -1.35 -8.74
C PHE A 238 11.14 -1.76 -7.98
N VAL A 239 10.75 -0.92 -7.02
CA VAL A 239 9.47 -0.97 -6.36
C VAL A 239 8.63 0.18 -6.89
N ILE A 240 7.57 -0.13 -7.63
CA ILE A 240 6.63 0.89 -8.10
C ILE A 240 5.71 1.27 -6.95
N GLY A 241 5.69 2.57 -6.60
CA GLY A 241 4.92 3.08 -5.48
C GLY A 241 5.20 4.54 -5.17
N SER A 242 4.46 5.11 -4.23
CA SER A 242 4.63 6.49 -3.80
C SER A 242 5.48 6.61 -2.54
N PRO A 243 6.24 7.70 -2.35
CA PRO A 243 7.12 7.89 -1.19
C PRO A 243 6.41 7.87 0.16
N ASN A 244 5.14 8.28 0.21
CA ASN A 244 4.31 8.24 1.41
C ASN A 244 3.63 6.88 1.66
N SER A 245 3.84 5.89 0.78
CA SER A 245 3.33 4.53 0.97
C SER A 245 4.26 3.71 1.86
N SER A 246 3.84 3.43 3.09
CA SER A 246 4.58 2.57 4.04
C SER A 246 4.91 1.21 3.41
N ASN A 247 3.92 0.54 2.78
CA ASN A 247 4.16 -0.76 2.15
C ASN A 247 5.23 -0.68 1.05
N SER A 248 5.23 0.37 0.21
CA SER A 248 6.22 0.48 -0.89
C SER A 248 7.63 0.71 -0.37
N ASN A 249 7.79 1.57 0.65
CA ASN A 249 9.08 1.80 1.29
C ASN A 249 9.63 0.52 1.93
N ARG A 250 8.77 -0.26 2.61
CA ARG A 250 9.16 -1.56 3.20
C ARG A 250 9.67 -2.54 2.15
N LEU A 251 9.09 -2.58 0.95
CA LEU A 251 9.59 -3.47 -0.11
C LEU A 251 11.00 -3.09 -0.58
N VAL A 252 11.32 -1.79 -0.62
CA VAL A 252 12.69 -1.33 -0.93
C VAL A 252 13.68 -1.79 0.15
N GLU A 253 13.32 -1.64 1.41
CA GLU A 253 14.16 -2.06 2.54
C GLU A 253 14.35 -3.58 2.55
N VAL A 254 13.26 -4.34 2.38
CA VAL A 254 13.32 -5.80 2.27
C VAL A 254 14.23 -6.23 1.13
N ALA A 255 14.14 -5.60 -0.05
CA ALA A 255 15.02 -5.92 -1.18
C ALA A 255 16.51 -5.74 -0.82
N LYS A 256 16.84 -4.61 -0.17
CA LYS A 256 18.21 -4.33 0.28
C LYS A 256 18.71 -5.34 1.30
N ASN A 257 17.89 -5.67 2.29
CA ASN A 257 18.23 -6.60 3.37
C ASN A 257 18.40 -8.03 2.88
N TYR A 258 17.75 -8.39 1.76
CA TYR A 258 17.76 -9.74 1.19
C TYR A 258 18.62 -9.90 -0.07
N GLY A 259 19.63 -9.06 -0.23
CA GLY A 259 20.70 -9.29 -1.21
C GLY A 259 20.63 -8.48 -2.50
N CYS A 260 19.71 -7.50 -2.59
CA CYS A 260 19.67 -6.54 -3.69
C CYS A 260 19.97 -5.11 -3.17
N PRO A 261 21.25 -4.70 -3.05
CA PRO A 261 21.59 -3.39 -2.48
C PRO A 261 21.12 -2.20 -3.34
N SER A 262 20.95 -2.41 -4.64
CA SER A 262 20.49 -1.38 -5.60
C SER A 262 18.96 -1.42 -5.76
N ALA A 263 18.22 -1.18 -4.67
CA ALA A 263 16.76 -1.14 -4.71
C ALA A 263 16.24 0.31 -4.66
N PHE A 264 15.30 0.63 -5.53
CA PHE A 264 14.77 1.98 -5.77
C PHE A 264 13.26 2.01 -5.70
N LEU A 265 12.74 3.07 -5.08
CA LEU A 265 11.33 3.42 -5.19
C LEU A 265 11.14 4.25 -6.46
N VAL A 266 10.23 3.85 -7.33
CA VAL A 266 9.94 4.48 -8.63
C VAL A 266 8.43 4.74 -8.71
N GLN A 267 8.01 5.99 -8.88
CA GLN A 267 6.58 6.32 -8.97
C GLN A 267 6.01 5.99 -10.35
N GLY A 268 6.85 5.99 -11.39
CA GLY A 268 6.48 5.69 -12.76
C GLY A 268 7.68 5.71 -13.70
N ALA A 269 7.44 5.62 -14.99
CA ALA A 269 8.49 5.53 -16.02
C ALA A 269 9.45 6.74 -16.03
N ALA A 270 8.95 7.93 -15.65
CA ALA A 270 9.75 9.15 -15.60
C ALA A 270 10.84 9.14 -14.50
N ASP A 271 10.67 8.31 -13.47
CA ASP A 271 11.58 8.26 -12.33
C ASP A 271 12.64 7.16 -12.45
N ILE A 272 12.76 6.51 -13.61
CA ILE A 272 13.75 5.44 -13.82
C ILE A 272 15.17 6.00 -13.64
N PRO A 273 15.98 5.47 -12.72
CA PRO A 273 17.33 5.93 -12.44
C PRO A 273 18.33 5.37 -13.48
N TRP A 274 18.28 5.86 -14.70
CA TRP A 274 19.00 5.33 -15.87
C TRP A 274 20.48 5.12 -15.65
N ASP A 275 21.15 6.09 -15.01
CA ASP A 275 22.60 6.02 -14.76
C ASP A 275 22.96 4.87 -13.82
N GLN A 276 22.06 4.52 -12.89
CA GLN A 276 22.27 3.49 -11.89
C GLN A 276 21.97 2.07 -12.38
N ILE A 277 21.29 1.95 -13.53
CA ILE A 277 20.99 0.66 -14.14
C ILE A 277 21.70 0.42 -15.48
N SER A 278 22.59 1.32 -15.87
CA SER A 278 23.28 1.27 -17.18
C SER A 278 24.08 -0.01 -17.43
N THR A 279 24.55 -0.67 -16.37
CA THR A 279 25.34 -1.92 -16.42
C THR A 279 24.55 -3.16 -15.93
N VAL A 280 23.27 -2.98 -15.59
CA VAL A 280 22.42 -4.03 -15.03
C VAL A 280 21.95 -4.97 -16.14
N SER A 281 22.13 -6.26 -15.95
CA SER A 281 21.65 -7.32 -16.84
C SER A 281 20.42 -8.06 -16.32
N ALA A 282 20.20 -8.03 -15.00
CA ALA A 282 19.06 -8.61 -14.30
C ALA A 282 18.40 -7.58 -13.37
N LEU A 283 17.16 -7.20 -13.67
CA LEU A 283 16.37 -6.22 -12.94
C LEU A 283 15.16 -6.91 -12.28
N GLY A 284 15.01 -6.73 -10.97
CA GLY A 284 13.77 -7.07 -10.26
C GLY A 284 12.72 -5.97 -10.44
N LEU A 285 11.47 -6.34 -10.58
CA LEU A 285 10.37 -5.39 -10.65
C LEU A 285 9.20 -5.86 -9.80
N THR A 286 8.69 -4.98 -8.95
CA THR A 286 7.51 -5.19 -8.13
C THR A 286 6.70 -3.90 -8.00
N ALA A 287 5.54 -4.00 -7.36
CA ALA A 287 4.68 -2.84 -7.09
C ALA A 287 4.07 -2.95 -5.70
N GLY A 288 4.02 -1.84 -4.98
CA GLY A 288 3.36 -1.74 -3.69
C GLY A 288 1.84 -1.96 -3.80
N ALA A 289 1.22 -2.28 -2.66
CA ALA A 289 -0.21 -2.63 -2.57
C ALA A 289 -1.17 -1.51 -3.03
N SER A 290 -0.70 -0.28 -3.18
CA SER A 290 -1.46 0.87 -3.68
C SER A 290 -1.09 1.31 -5.10
N ALA A 291 -0.17 0.60 -5.78
CA ALA A 291 0.27 0.94 -7.12
C ALA A 291 -0.47 0.11 -8.19
N PRO A 292 -1.08 0.74 -9.20
CA PRO A 292 -1.80 0.02 -10.24
C PRO A 292 -0.86 -0.65 -11.23
N GLU A 293 -1.29 -1.78 -11.81
CA GLU A 293 -0.51 -2.57 -12.76
C GLU A 293 -0.16 -1.81 -14.05
N VAL A 294 -0.91 -0.76 -14.38
CA VAL A 294 -0.60 0.10 -15.54
C VAL A 294 0.78 0.74 -15.41
N LEU A 295 1.17 1.19 -14.22
CA LEU A 295 2.49 1.78 -13.97
C LEU A 295 3.63 0.75 -14.16
N VAL A 296 3.39 -0.52 -13.81
CA VAL A 296 4.34 -1.62 -14.08
C VAL A 296 4.55 -1.78 -15.59
N LYS A 297 3.46 -1.78 -16.36
CA LYS A 297 3.50 -1.90 -17.81
C LYS A 297 4.20 -0.72 -18.47
N GLU A 298 3.95 0.50 -17.98
CA GLU A 298 4.62 1.72 -18.47
C GLU A 298 6.13 1.69 -18.20
N VAL A 299 6.56 1.27 -17.02
CA VAL A 299 8.00 1.11 -16.70
C VAL A 299 8.65 0.07 -17.61
N ILE A 300 8.01 -1.08 -17.84
CA ILE A 300 8.52 -2.10 -18.77
C ILE A 300 8.59 -1.56 -20.21
N ALA A 301 7.57 -0.82 -20.65
CA ALA A 301 7.55 -0.21 -21.98
C ALA A 301 8.70 0.80 -22.15
N GLU A 302 8.95 1.62 -21.13
CA GLU A 302 10.03 2.60 -21.13
C GLU A 302 11.40 1.92 -21.14
N LEU A 303 11.61 0.86 -20.38
CA LEU A 303 12.84 0.05 -20.41
C LEU A 303 13.10 -0.54 -21.80
N ARG A 304 12.06 -0.97 -22.52
CA ARG A 304 12.16 -1.48 -23.89
C ARG A 304 12.62 -0.42 -24.90
N THR A 305 12.54 0.86 -24.60
CA THR A 305 13.08 1.91 -25.46
C THR A 305 14.60 1.84 -25.55
N LYS A 306 15.28 1.41 -24.48
CA LYS A 306 16.75 1.37 -24.37
C LYS A 306 17.35 -0.04 -24.33
N TYR A 307 16.58 -1.06 -23.96
CA TYR A 307 17.05 -2.44 -23.78
C TYR A 307 16.27 -3.44 -24.64
N ASP A 308 16.89 -4.58 -24.96
CA ASP A 308 16.18 -5.79 -25.38
C ASP A 308 15.70 -6.54 -24.14
N VAL A 309 14.40 -6.35 -23.80
CA VAL A 309 13.83 -6.77 -22.52
C VAL A 309 13.15 -8.12 -22.62
N LYS A 310 13.62 -9.06 -21.77
CA LYS A 310 12.95 -10.35 -21.52
C LYS A 310 12.32 -10.33 -20.14
N VAL A 311 11.00 -10.55 -20.06
CA VAL A 311 10.25 -10.56 -18.80
C VAL A 311 9.97 -12.00 -18.39
N GLU A 312 10.31 -12.34 -17.15
CA GLU A 312 9.98 -13.60 -16.50
C GLU A 312 9.19 -13.30 -15.22
N GLU A 313 8.01 -13.87 -15.08
CA GLU A 313 7.20 -13.68 -13.88
C GLU A 313 7.52 -14.76 -12.85
N ASN A 314 7.85 -14.34 -11.61
CA ASN A 314 8.06 -15.20 -10.46
C ASN A 314 6.79 -15.15 -9.58
N VAL A 315 5.93 -16.16 -9.70
CA VAL A 315 4.68 -16.26 -8.96
C VAL A 315 4.89 -17.09 -7.69
N LEU A 316 4.90 -16.42 -6.54
CA LEU A 316 5.02 -17.10 -5.24
C LEU A 316 3.69 -17.62 -4.74
N VAL A 317 2.64 -16.77 -4.79
CA VAL A 317 1.28 -17.12 -4.34
C VAL A 317 0.24 -16.37 -5.18
N LYS A 318 -0.93 -16.98 -5.36
CA LYS A 318 -2.09 -16.31 -5.99
C LYS A 318 -3.02 -15.79 -4.89
N GLU A 319 -3.38 -14.52 -4.98
CA GLU A 319 -4.34 -13.87 -4.08
C GLU A 319 -5.76 -13.96 -4.66
N ASN A 320 -6.70 -14.48 -3.87
CA ASN A 320 -8.12 -14.62 -4.26
C ASN A 320 -9.03 -13.94 -3.23
N ILE A 321 -8.53 -12.90 -2.57
CA ILE A 321 -9.26 -12.17 -1.53
C ILE A 321 -10.03 -11.04 -2.19
N LEU A 322 -11.32 -10.94 -1.86
CA LEU A 322 -12.20 -9.86 -2.28
C LEU A 322 -12.89 -9.27 -1.05
N PHE A 323 -13.03 -7.96 -1.03
CA PHE A 323 -13.82 -7.27 -0.02
C PHE A 323 -15.01 -6.58 -0.66
N ASN A 324 -16.18 -6.85 -0.13
CA ASN A 324 -17.42 -6.23 -0.62
C ASN A 324 -17.42 -4.72 -0.34
N ILE A 325 -17.89 -3.94 -1.31
CA ILE A 325 -18.22 -2.52 -1.10
C ILE A 325 -19.45 -2.38 -0.18
N PRO A 326 -19.65 -1.22 0.50
CA PRO A 326 -20.82 -0.97 1.32
C PRO A 326 -22.13 -1.19 0.56
N ARG A 327 -23.13 -1.74 1.25
CA ARG A 327 -24.44 -2.05 0.63
C ARG A 327 -25.08 -0.86 -0.07
N ILE A 328 -24.89 0.34 0.48
CA ILE A 328 -25.43 1.58 -0.08
C ILE A 328 -24.91 1.91 -1.49
N LEU A 329 -23.78 1.33 -1.90
CA LEU A 329 -23.17 1.53 -3.22
C LEU A 329 -23.34 0.33 -4.16
N ARG A 330 -23.98 -0.75 -3.71
CA ARG A 330 -24.26 -1.93 -4.56
C ARG A 330 -25.48 -1.69 -5.42
N ASP A 331 -25.47 -2.20 -6.63
CA ASP A 331 -26.64 -2.24 -7.49
C ASP A 331 -27.66 -3.26 -6.94
N GLU A 332 -28.96 -3.05 -7.18
CA GLU A 332 -30.03 -3.92 -6.66
C GLU A 332 -29.89 -5.38 -7.14
N GLU A 333 -29.29 -5.60 -8.30
CA GLU A 333 -29.02 -6.92 -8.85
C GLU A 333 -27.93 -7.68 -8.09
N GLU A 334 -26.91 -7.01 -7.57
CA GLU A 334 -25.85 -7.62 -6.74
C GLU A 334 -26.40 -8.07 -5.36
N CYS A 335 -27.44 -7.42 -4.85
CA CYS A 335 -28.07 -7.82 -3.58
C CYS A 335 -28.84 -9.16 -3.68
N SER A 336 -29.32 -9.54 -4.85
CA SER A 336 -30.14 -10.74 -5.04
C SER A 336 -29.33 -12.04 -5.10
N VAL A 337 -28.08 -11.96 -5.57
CA VAL A 337 -27.21 -13.15 -5.75
C VAL A 337 -26.64 -13.68 -4.41
N HIS A 338 -26.45 -12.80 -3.41
CA HIS A 338 -25.89 -13.20 -2.11
C HIS A 338 -26.95 -13.71 -1.12
N SER A 339 -28.24 -13.41 -1.33
CA SER A 339 -29.33 -13.95 -0.51
C SER A 339 -29.63 -15.43 -0.83
N SER A 340 -29.28 -15.91 -2.01
CA SER A 340 -29.47 -17.29 -2.42
C SER A 340 -28.34 -18.25 -1.99
N GLN A 341 -27.17 -17.75 -1.56
CA GLN A 341 -26.06 -18.58 -1.08
C GLN A 341 -26.02 -18.79 0.44
N SER A 342 -26.81 -18.05 1.22
CA SER A 342 -26.89 -18.20 2.69
C SER A 342 -28.02 -19.13 3.17
N SER A 343 -28.72 -19.79 2.26
CA SER A 343 -29.81 -20.75 2.61
C SER A 343 -29.43 -22.22 2.43
N VAL A 344 -28.15 -22.53 2.18
CA VAL A 344 -27.65 -23.92 2.11
C VAL A 344 -26.32 -23.99 2.89
N ALA A 345 -26.41 -24.11 4.20
CA ALA A 345 -25.40 -24.71 5.07
C ALA A 345 -26.04 -25.03 6.43
#